data_91acbbd9f4cb4f54055759618082a948
#
_entry.id   91acbbd9f4cb4f54055759618082a948
#
_cell.length_a   1.000
_cell.length_b   1.000
_cell.length_c   1.000
_cell.angle_alpha   90.00
_cell.angle_beta   90.00
_cell.angle_gamma   90.00
#
_symmetry.space_group_name_H-M   'P 1'
#
loop_
_entity.id
_entity.type
_entity.pdbx_description
1 polymer ?
#
loop_
_entity_poly.entity_id
_entity_poly.type
_entity_poly.pdbx_seq_one_letter_code
_entity_poly.pdbx_strand_id
1 'polypeptide(L)'
;MAHFSRAERLELSILLKKGYSLRDIGKALERNPSSVSRELKRNSVNGEYNPIKAHHKAYVRRKYSKYQGMKIRGHPELERYLKETLPLGWSPERIAGRWKRENKDSVSLSPQAIYRWLYSQYGQYYCTFLKYKRYHKRKRRRIKQKREIIKNRVFIEHRPVVIARRLRYGDFEADTMGRPKQASPHTLVVIRERKSRYILAEKVRRLKYAMDGFKELLSGLPVRSVTFDNGVENVRHLELGVPTYFCHPYSSWEKGQVENGIEAIREYIPKGEDLADYSDSDISAIVNRLNATPMKCLDYQTPHEVFFGRFLKRSLSTGVAFDL
;
A
#
# COMPACT_ATOMS: atom_id res chain seq x y z
N MET A 1 -7.05 28.80 21.43
CA MET A 1 -5.95 29.52 22.11
C MET A 1 -4.64 28.81 21.86
N ALA A 2 -3.61 29.54 21.42
CA ALA A 2 -2.27 28.99 21.21
C ALA A 2 -1.59 28.69 22.55
N HIS A 3 -0.86 27.56 22.60
CA HIS A 3 -0.10 27.16 23.79
C HIS A 3 1.15 28.03 23.97
N PHE A 4 1.63 28.18 25.21
CA PHE A 4 2.91 28.82 25.48
C PHE A 4 4.04 28.09 24.77
N SER A 5 4.87 28.84 24.04
CA SER A 5 6.10 28.37 23.43
C SER A 5 7.21 28.16 24.47
N ARG A 6 8.35 27.61 24.05
CA ARG A 6 9.52 27.51 24.95
C ARG A 6 10.09 28.91 25.27
N ALA A 7 10.13 29.79 24.27
CA ALA A 7 10.62 31.17 24.42
C ALA A 7 9.75 31.96 25.41
N GLU A 8 8.43 31.96 25.23
CA GLU A 8 7.48 32.65 26.14
C GLU A 8 7.61 32.10 27.58
N ARG A 9 7.90 30.84 27.79
CA ARG A 9 8.12 30.28 29.15
C ARG A 9 9.42 30.74 29.78
N LEU A 10 10.48 30.93 28.99
CA LEU A 10 11.74 31.50 29.46
C LEU A 10 11.55 32.97 29.87
N GLU A 11 10.90 33.74 29.02
CA GLU A 11 10.59 35.16 29.27
C GLU A 11 9.68 35.32 30.48
N LEU A 12 8.61 34.53 30.60
CA LEU A 12 7.75 34.44 31.78
C LEU A 12 8.56 34.22 33.06
N SER A 13 9.53 33.29 33.03
CA SER A 13 10.36 33.01 34.21
C SER A 13 11.23 34.21 34.61
N ILE A 14 11.77 34.95 33.62
CA ILE A 14 12.59 36.14 33.86
C ILE A 14 11.77 37.24 34.47
N LEU A 15 10.60 37.52 33.89
CA LEU A 15 9.70 38.56 34.37
C LEU A 15 9.19 38.30 35.78
N LEU A 16 8.86 37.04 36.09
CA LEU A 16 8.49 36.61 37.45
C LEU A 16 9.61 36.87 38.46
N LYS A 17 10.87 36.53 38.14
CA LYS A 17 12.01 36.76 39.01
C LYS A 17 12.30 38.24 39.24
N LYS A 18 11.91 39.09 38.30
CA LYS A 18 11.97 40.57 38.40
C LYS A 18 10.82 41.19 39.16
N GLY A 19 9.85 40.38 39.65
CA GLY A 19 8.72 40.87 40.45
C GLY A 19 7.56 41.46 39.66
N TYR A 20 7.50 41.30 38.34
CA TYR A 20 6.40 41.85 37.53
C TYR A 20 5.05 41.20 37.89
N SER A 21 4.00 41.98 37.87
CA SER A 21 2.64 41.47 38.09
C SER A 21 2.17 40.57 36.92
N LEU A 22 1.22 39.66 37.17
CA LEU A 22 0.66 38.81 36.13
C LEU A 22 0.01 39.59 34.99
N ARG A 23 -0.45 40.82 35.26
CA ARG A 23 -1.02 41.73 34.25
C ARG A 23 0.06 42.28 33.35
N ASP A 24 1.20 42.72 33.91
CA ASP A 24 2.33 43.25 33.15
C ASP A 24 3.03 42.18 32.34
N ILE A 25 3.18 40.96 32.90
CA ILE A 25 3.67 39.79 32.19
C ILE A 25 2.73 39.43 31.03
N GLY A 26 1.43 39.52 31.26
CA GLY A 26 0.44 39.28 30.19
C GLY A 26 0.57 40.30 29.05
N LYS A 27 0.78 41.59 29.36
CA LYS A 27 1.05 42.63 28.36
C LYS A 27 2.36 42.35 27.58
N ALA A 28 3.43 42.06 28.29
CA ALA A 28 4.75 41.81 27.70
C ALA A 28 4.75 40.60 26.75
N LEU A 29 4.01 39.55 27.10
CA LEU A 29 3.90 38.33 26.31
C LEU A 29 2.75 38.30 25.29
N GLU A 30 2.02 39.41 25.16
CA GLU A 30 0.78 39.52 24.36
C GLU A 30 -0.22 38.39 24.67
N ARG A 31 -0.36 38.04 25.98
CA ARG A 31 -1.21 36.97 26.48
C ARG A 31 -2.19 37.50 27.53
N ASN A 32 -3.35 36.89 27.56
CA ASN A 32 -4.30 37.23 28.62
C ASN A 32 -3.71 36.84 30.00
N PRO A 33 -3.80 37.73 31.03
CA PRO A 33 -3.32 37.46 32.39
C PRO A 33 -3.83 36.14 32.98
N SER A 34 -5.08 35.79 32.67
CA SER A 34 -5.64 34.49 33.10
C SER A 34 -4.94 33.29 32.47
N SER A 35 -4.35 33.44 31.27
CA SER A 35 -3.56 32.41 30.62
C SER A 35 -2.19 32.25 31.29
N VAL A 36 -1.58 33.33 31.70
CA VAL A 36 -0.35 33.37 32.50
C VAL A 36 -0.55 32.70 33.84
N SER A 37 -1.61 33.07 34.56
CA SER A 37 -1.97 32.44 35.84
C SER A 37 -2.19 30.93 35.72
N ARG A 38 -2.93 30.50 34.69
CA ARG A 38 -3.15 29.07 34.41
C ARG A 38 -1.87 28.30 34.06
N GLU A 39 -0.95 28.94 33.32
CA GLU A 39 0.35 28.35 32.97
C GLU A 39 1.18 28.13 34.26
N LEU A 40 1.25 29.11 35.13
CA LEU A 40 1.94 29.03 36.44
C LEU A 40 1.33 27.95 37.32
N LYS A 41 0.01 27.99 37.53
CA LYS A 41 -0.71 27.02 38.37
C LYS A 41 -0.51 25.58 37.91
N ARG A 42 -0.45 25.35 36.59
CA ARG A 42 -0.30 24.01 36.03
C ARG A 42 1.12 23.49 36.02
N ASN A 43 2.11 24.36 35.97
CA ASN A 43 3.49 23.96 35.64
C ASN A 43 4.51 24.29 36.72
N SER A 44 4.15 25.08 37.77
CA SER A 44 5.00 25.26 38.94
C SER A 44 5.11 23.96 39.76
N VAL A 45 6.18 23.82 40.49
CA VAL A 45 6.46 22.72 41.42
C VAL A 45 6.97 23.35 42.70
N ASN A 46 6.37 23.03 43.81
CA ASN A 46 6.69 23.57 45.15
C ASN A 46 6.81 25.11 45.18
N GLY A 47 5.86 25.79 44.48
CA GLY A 47 5.86 27.25 44.39
C GLY A 47 6.83 27.86 43.38
N GLU A 48 7.79 27.14 42.90
CA GLU A 48 8.74 27.61 41.90
C GLU A 48 8.34 27.28 40.47
N TYR A 49 8.50 28.28 39.57
CA TYR A 49 8.29 28.07 38.13
C TYR A 49 9.62 27.90 37.41
N ASN A 50 9.86 26.68 36.91
CA ASN A 50 11.00 26.38 36.07
C ASN A 50 10.56 26.23 34.60
N PRO A 51 11.02 27.10 33.66
CA PRO A 51 10.54 27.12 32.28
C PRO A 51 10.84 25.84 31.50
N ILE A 52 11.97 25.18 31.79
CA ILE A 52 12.38 23.94 31.12
C ILE A 52 11.48 22.80 31.58
N LYS A 53 11.30 22.65 32.91
CA LYS A 53 10.39 21.65 33.49
C LYS A 53 8.94 21.90 33.07
N ALA A 54 8.51 23.18 33.00
CA ALA A 54 7.19 23.56 32.55
C ALA A 54 6.94 23.18 31.09
N HIS A 55 7.93 23.39 30.22
CA HIS A 55 7.84 22.99 28.81
C HIS A 55 7.75 21.48 28.66
N HIS A 56 8.59 20.74 29.37
CA HIS A 56 8.56 19.28 29.39
C HIS A 56 7.21 18.75 29.91
N LYS A 57 6.74 19.25 31.04
CA LYS A 57 5.42 18.87 31.60
C LYS A 57 4.27 19.14 30.62
N ALA A 58 4.29 20.28 29.94
CA ALA A 58 3.28 20.62 28.95
C ALA A 58 3.37 19.70 27.70
N TYR A 59 4.58 19.32 27.30
CA TYR A 59 4.80 18.35 26.22
C TYR A 59 4.26 16.97 26.62
N VAL A 60 4.63 16.47 27.79
CA VAL A 60 4.21 15.15 28.31
C VAL A 60 2.69 15.09 28.43
N ARG A 61 2.05 16.12 29.02
CA ARG A 61 0.59 16.20 29.11
C ARG A 61 -0.09 16.18 27.75
N ARG A 62 0.43 16.90 26.75
CA ARG A 62 -0.10 16.87 25.36
C ARG A 62 0.09 15.50 24.71
N LYS A 63 1.24 14.88 24.93
CA LYS A 63 1.56 13.56 24.39
C LYS A 63 0.63 12.48 24.94
N TYR A 64 0.28 12.59 26.22
CA TYR A 64 -0.52 11.58 26.91
C TYR A 64 -1.96 12.03 27.23
N SER A 65 -2.36 13.28 26.88
CA SER A 65 -3.72 13.79 27.13
C SER A 65 -4.80 13.11 26.30
N LYS A 66 -4.40 12.51 25.16
CA LYS A 66 -5.27 11.65 24.38
C LYS A 66 -4.69 10.26 24.47
N TYR A 67 -5.32 9.38 25.22
CA TYR A 67 -4.87 8.01 25.32
C TYR A 67 -4.87 7.36 23.93
N GLN A 68 -3.68 7.03 23.47
CA GLN A 68 -3.47 6.46 22.13
C GLN A 68 -3.49 4.94 22.27
N GLY A 69 -4.37 4.30 21.49
CA GLY A 69 -4.48 2.84 21.47
C GLY A 69 -5.59 2.24 22.33
N MET A 70 -6.24 3.02 23.24
CA MET A 70 -7.32 2.55 24.11
C MET A 70 -8.49 1.94 23.36
N LYS A 71 -8.87 2.51 22.21
CA LYS A 71 -10.03 2.00 21.46
C LYS A 71 -9.84 0.53 21.09
N ILE A 72 -8.67 0.16 20.58
CA ILE A 72 -8.39 -1.22 20.18
C ILE A 72 -8.26 -2.12 21.40
N ARG A 73 -7.55 -1.66 22.44
CA ARG A 73 -7.38 -2.44 23.67
C ARG A 73 -8.68 -2.61 24.47
N GLY A 74 -9.59 -1.62 24.42
CA GLY A 74 -10.92 -1.71 25.03
C GLY A 74 -11.88 -2.66 24.28
N HIS A 75 -11.48 -3.18 23.12
CA HIS A 75 -12.26 -4.08 22.28
C HIS A 75 -11.41 -5.28 21.87
N PRO A 76 -11.42 -6.36 22.63
CA PRO A 76 -10.58 -7.55 22.41
C PRO A 76 -10.73 -8.15 21.00
N GLU A 77 -11.92 -8.05 20.42
CA GLU A 77 -12.21 -8.49 19.06
C GLU A 77 -11.41 -7.69 18.01
N LEU A 78 -11.26 -6.37 18.19
CA LEU A 78 -10.44 -5.54 17.30
C LEU A 78 -8.95 -5.87 17.43
N GLU A 79 -8.48 -6.08 18.66
CA GLU A 79 -7.08 -6.41 18.90
C GLU A 79 -6.75 -7.78 18.30
N ARG A 80 -7.62 -8.78 18.45
CA ARG A 80 -7.46 -10.11 17.83
C ARG A 80 -7.41 -10.00 16.32
N TYR A 81 -8.37 -9.31 15.72
CA TYR A 81 -8.44 -9.12 14.28
C TYR A 81 -7.18 -8.44 13.71
N LEU A 82 -6.62 -7.47 14.43
CA LEU A 82 -5.35 -6.84 14.04
C LEU A 82 -4.17 -7.80 14.12
N LYS A 83 -4.11 -8.63 15.19
CA LYS A 83 -3.05 -9.61 15.38
C LYS A 83 -3.05 -10.71 14.32
N GLU A 84 -4.23 -11.04 13.79
CA GLU A 84 -4.42 -12.01 12.70
C GLU A 84 -4.10 -11.41 11.32
N THR A 85 -4.53 -10.17 11.06
CA THR A 85 -4.47 -9.58 9.73
C THR A 85 -3.16 -8.84 9.43
N LEU A 86 -2.50 -8.24 10.41
CA LEU A 86 -1.21 -7.56 10.21
C LEU A 86 -0.10 -8.50 9.71
N PRO A 87 0.07 -9.73 10.26
CA PRO A 87 1.04 -10.69 9.74
C PRO A 87 0.77 -11.14 8.31
N LEU A 88 -0.47 -10.99 7.82
CA LEU A 88 -0.82 -11.23 6.42
C LEU A 88 -0.31 -10.12 5.49
N GLY A 89 0.30 -9.05 6.02
CA GLY A 89 0.81 -7.91 5.25
C GLY A 89 -0.26 -6.90 4.87
N TRP A 90 -1.44 -6.94 5.50
CA TRP A 90 -2.49 -5.96 5.23
C TRP A 90 -2.14 -4.60 5.83
N SER A 91 -2.30 -3.54 5.04
CA SER A 91 -2.11 -2.18 5.53
C SER A 91 -3.23 -1.78 6.50
N PRO A 92 -2.98 -0.84 7.45
CA PRO A 92 -4.02 -0.33 8.34
C PRO A 92 -5.28 0.17 7.62
N GLU A 93 -5.15 0.70 6.40
CA GLU A 93 -6.29 1.14 5.60
C GLU A 93 -7.13 -0.04 5.10
N ARG A 94 -6.48 -1.11 4.61
CA ARG A 94 -7.14 -2.34 4.15
C ARG A 94 -7.87 -3.04 5.30
N ILE A 95 -7.21 -3.13 6.46
CA ILE A 95 -7.79 -3.73 7.67
C ILE A 95 -9.03 -2.96 8.13
N ALA A 96 -8.94 -1.64 8.22
CA ALA A 96 -10.07 -0.81 8.65
C ALA A 96 -11.25 -0.86 7.67
N GLY A 97 -10.95 -0.86 6.37
CA GLY A 97 -11.96 -0.95 5.31
C GLY A 97 -12.66 -2.31 5.30
N ARG A 98 -11.90 -3.40 5.43
CA ARG A 98 -12.44 -4.77 5.49
C ARG A 98 -13.28 -4.98 6.75
N TRP A 99 -12.80 -4.54 7.90
CA TRP A 99 -13.56 -4.56 9.16
C TRP A 99 -14.92 -3.89 9.03
N LYS A 100 -14.94 -2.67 8.47
CA LYS A 100 -16.19 -1.91 8.24
C LYS A 100 -17.17 -2.66 7.32
N ARG A 101 -16.65 -3.40 6.34
CA ARG A 101 -17.47 -4.17 5.40
C ARG A 101 -18.11 -5.39 6.06
N GLU A 102 -17.33 -6.12 6.86
CA GLU A 102 -17.74 -7.37 7.49
C GLU A 102 -18.55 -7.15 8.79
N ASN A 103 -18.30 -6.05 9.49
CA ASN A 103 -18.84 -5.78 10.83
C ASN A 103 -19.60 -4.44 10.85
N LYS A 104 -20.66 -4.31 10.07
CA LYS A 104 -21.43 -3.06 9.90
C LYS A 104 -21.98 -2.51 11.21
N ASP A 105 -22.42 -3.39 12.11
CA ASP A 105 -23.07 -3.05 13.38
C ASP A 105 -22.08 -3.07 14.57
N SER A 106 -20.82 -3.29 14.31
CA SER A 106 -19.75 -3.37 15.32
C SER A 106 -19.01 -2.04 15.48
N VAL A 107 -18.09 -2.02 16.44
CA VAL A 107 -17.26 -0.85 16.73
C VAL A 107 -16.47 -0.41 15.50
N SER A 108 -16.65 0.85 15.11
CA SER A 108 -15.95 1.42 13.94
C SER A 108 -14.43 1.41 14.12
N LEU A 109 -13.70 0.97 13.13
CA LEU A 109 -12.24 0.93 13.12
C LEU A 109 -11.71 1.91 12.05
N SER A 110 -10.81 2.81 12.43
CA SER A 110 -10.16 3.74 11.48
C SER A 110 -8.68 3.42 11.32
N PRO A 111 -8.08 3.72 10.14
CA PRO A 111 -6.64 3.56 9.96
C PRO A 111 -5.80 4.30 10.99
N GLN A 112 -6.22 5.51 11.41
CA GLN A 112 -5.56 6.28 12.44
C GLN A 112 -5.58 5.58 13.81
N ALA A 113 -6.69 4.90 14.15
CA ALA A 113 -6.77 4.14 15.40
C ALA A 113 -5.77 2.98 15.39
N ILE A 114 -5.63 2.30 14.25
CA ILE A 114 -4.65 1.22 14.06
C ILE A 114 -3.22 1.75 14.19
N TYR A 115 -2.87 2.84 13.50
CA TYR A 115 -1.53 3.45 13.63
C TYR A 115 -1.23 3.90 15.07
N ARG A 116 -2.22 4.46 15.80
CA ARG A 116 -2.05 4.84 17.19
C ARG A 116 -1.77 3.64 18.10
N TRP A 117 -2.42 2.50 17.82
CA TRP A 117 -2.17 1.26 18.54
C TRP A 117 -0.79 0.69 18.16
N LEU A 118 -0.43 0.64 16.87
CA LEU A 118 0.88 0.19 16.39
C LEU A 118 2.04 0.96 17.02
N TYR A 119 1.92 2.29 17.15
CA TYR A 119 2.98 3.11 17.76
C TYR A 119 2.90 3.21 19.30
N SER A 120 1.98 2.50 19.92
CA SER A 120 1.92 2.32 21.38
C SER A 120 2.79 1.12 21.81
N GLN A 121 3.04 1.01 23.10
CA GLN A 121 3.76 -0.14 23.68
C GLN A 121 3.10 -1.50 23.37
N TYR A 122 1.83 -1.53 23.02
CA TYR A 122 1.05 -2.76 22.80
C TYR A 122 1.14 -3.31 21.38
N GLY A 123 1.32 -2.44 20.39
CA GLY A 123 1.33 -2.78 18.98
C GLY A 123 2.71 -2.72 18.32
N GLN A 124 3.73 -2.30 19.04
CA GLN A 124 5.04 -1.96 18.45
C GLN A 124 5.69 -3.13 17.70
N TYR A 125 5.52 -4.35 18.19
CA TYR A 125 5.98 -5.57 17.51
C TYR A 125 5.36 -5.69 16.10
N TYR A 126 4.09 -5.35 15.94
CA TYR A 126 3.36 -5.49 14.68
C TYR A 126 3.74 -4.44 13.63
N CYS A 127 4.52 -3.41 14.00
CA CYS A 127 5.12 -2.48 13.02
C CYS A 127 6.06 -3.19 12.05
N THR A 128 6.62 -4.34 12.41
CA THR A 128 7.49 -5.15 11.56
C THR A 128 6.78 -5.68 10.31
N PHE A 129 5.46 -5.82 10.35
CA PHE A 129 4.62 -6.29 9.24
C PHE A 129 4.14 -5.18 8.31
N LEU A 130 4.45 -3.91 8.60
CA LEU A 130 4.09 -2.80 7.73
C LEU A 130 5.01 -2.74 6.50
N LYS A 131 4.43 -2.46 5.34
CA LYS A 131 5.10 -2.39 4.01
C LYS A 131 6.38 -1.54 4.00
N TYR A 132 6.39 -0.43 4.71
CA TYR A 132 7.53 0.50 4.71
C TYR A 132 8.39 0.36 5.96
N LYS A 133 9.18 -0.72 6.04
CA LYS A 133 10.42 -0.70 6.81
C LYS A 133 11.37 0.23 6.05
N ARG A 134 11.47 1.50 6.47
CA ARG A 134 12.26 2.52 5.79
C ARG A 134 13.69 2.05 5.57
N TYR A 135 14.21 2.16 4.30
CA TYR A 135 15.60 2.55 4.04
C TYR A 135 15.79 3.05 2.58
N HIS A 136 16.38 4.23 2.45
CA HIS A 136 17.09 4.97 1.38
C HIS A 136 16.78 4.77 -0.13
N LYS A 137 16.62 5.94 -0.81
CA LYS A 137 16.53 6.10 -2.28
C LYS A 137 17.91 5.90 -2.96
N ARG A 138 17.96 5.12 -4.06
CA ARG A 138 19.11 5.02 -4.98
C ARG A 138 18.88 5.77 -6.29
N LYS A 139 19.96 6.39 -6.86
CA LYS A 139 19.97 7.07 -8.16
C LYS A 139 19.97 6.07 -9.32
N ARG A 140 19.18 6.35 -10.39
CA ARG A 140 19.09 5.53 -11.62
C ARG A 140 20.22 5.83 -12.60
N ARG A 141 20.83 4.79 -13.22
CA ARG A 141 21.67 4.89 -14.45
C ARG A 141 20.85 4.41 -15.66
N ARG A 142 20.98 5.11 -16.80
CA ARG A 142 20.33 4.75 -18.07
C ARG A 142 21.23 3.84 -18.90
N ILE A 143 20.68 2.79 -19.52
CA ILE A 143 21.31 1.94 -20.54
C ILE A 143 20.44 1.98 -21.79
N LYS A 144 21.04 2.23 -22.96
CA LYS A 144 20.37 2.16 -24.29
C LYS A 144 20.44 0.73 -24.79
N GLN A 145 19.31 0.12 -25.15
CA GLN A 145 19.22 -1.17 -25.86
C GLN A 145 18.73 -0.96 -27.30
N LYS A 146 19.26 -1.76 -28.26
CA LYS A 146 18.75 -1.91 -29.62
C LYS A 146 17.37 -2.56 -29.56
N ARG A 147 16.39 -2.05 -30.33
CA ARG A 147 15.01 -2.53 -30.33
C ARG A 147 14.73 -3.38 -31.55
N GLU A 148 14.18 -4.58 -31.33
CA GLU A 148 13.48 -5.33 -32.36
C GLU A 148 12.12 -4.70 -32.68
N ILE A 149 11.72 -4.72 -33.95
CA ILE A 149 10.44 -4.17 -34.38
C ILE A 149 9.37 -5.24 -34.25
N ILE A 150 8.43 -5.02 -33.29
CA ILE A 150 7.25 -5.86 -33.16
C ILE A 150 6.32 -5.55 -34.35
N LYS A 151 5.98 -6.54 -35.15
CA LYS A 151 5.09 -6.39 -36.32
C LYS A 151 3.63 -6.30 -35.86
N ASN A 152 2.78 -5.62 -36.65
CA ASN A 152 1.32 -5.52 -36.45
C ASN A 152 0.90 -5.00 -35.05
N ARG A 153 1.68 -4.07 -34.47
CA ARG A 153 1.33 -3.43 -33.19
C ARG A 153 0.14 -2.51 -33.36
N VAL A 154 -0.85 -2.68 -32.48
CA VAL A 154 -1.90 -1.70 -32.25
C VAL A 154 -1.57 -0.92 -30.98
N PHE A 155 -1.41 0.38 -31.07
CA PHE A 155 -1.09 1.19 -29.90
C PHE A 155 -2.29 1.44 -29.00
N ILE A 156 -2.02 1.81 -27.74
CA ILE A 156 -3.00 1.93 -26.67
C ILE A 156 -4.10 2.96 -26.94
N GLU A 157 -3.86 3.99 -27.77
CA GLU A 157 -4.85 4.97 -28.20
C GLU A 157 -6.00 4.35 -29.00
N HIS A 158 -5.75 3.27 -29.73
CA HIS A 158 -6.76 2.52 -30.47
C HIS A 158 -7.54 1.53 -29.59
N ARG A 159 -7.19 1.46 -28.30
CA ARG A 159 -7.86 0.56 -27.35
C ARG A 159 -9.26 1.10 -27.04
N PRO A 160 -10.32 0.27 -27.14
CA PRO A 160 -11.68 0.68 -26.82
C PRO A 160 -11.80 1.32 -25.41
N VAL A 161 -12.62 2.35 -25.30
CA VAL A 161 -12.83 3.10 -24.04
C VAL A 161 -13.29 2.19 -22.88
N VAL A 162 -14.06 1.14 -23.20
CA VAL A 162 -14.52 0.16 -22.20
C VAL A 162 -13.34 -0.53 -21.50
N ILE A 163 -12.24 -0.77 -22.20
CA ILE A 163 -11.00 -1.33 -21.64
C ILE A 163 -10.28 -0.26 -20.80
N ALA A 164 -10.14 0.96 -21.34
CA ALA A 164 -9.49 2.06 -20.66
C ALA A 164 -10.16 2.37 -19.30
N ARG A 165 -11.50 2.40 -19.29
CA ARG A 165 -12.33 2.63 -18.08
C ARG A 165 -12.52 1.39 -17.20
N ARG A 166 -11.99 0.21 -17.58
CA ARG A 166 -12.07 -1.04 -16.81
C ARG A 166 -13.52 -1.47 -16.53
N LEU A 167 -14.40 -1.30 -17.50
CA LEU A 167 -15.83 -1.56 -17.32
C LEU A 167 -16.19 -3.05 -17.49
N ARG A 168 -15.35 -3.83 -18.18
CA ARG A 168 -15.58 -5.26 -18.41
C ARG A 168 -14.43 -6.11 -17.85
N TYR A 169 -14.70 -7.41 -17.73
CA TYR A 169 -13.72 -8.43 -17.35
C TYR A 169 -13.09 -9.07 -18.59
N GLY A 170 -11.90 -9.66 -18.38
CA GLY A 170 -11.16 -10.37 -19.42
C GLY A 170 -10.16 -9.50 -20.18
N ASP A 171 -9.94 -8.27 -19.76
CA ASP A 171 -8.89 -7.40 -20.29
C ASP A 171 -7.68 -7.44 -19.35
N PHE A 172 -6.54 -7.93 -19.84
CA PHE A 172 -5.33 -8.14 -19.04
C PHE A 172 -4.22 -7.15 -19.40
N GLU A 173 -3.33 -6.89 -18.45
CA GLU A 173 -2.01 -6.30 -18.66
C GLU A 173 -0.96 -7.36 -18.39
N ALA A 174 0.03 -7.48 -19.27
CA ALA A 174 1.10 -8.46 -19.18
C ALA A 174 2.47 -7.78 -19.09
N ASP A 175 3.35 -8.34 -18.29
CA ASP A 175 4.73 -7.89 -18.11
C ASP A 175 5.62 -9.02 -17.63
N THR A 176 6.93 -8.79 -17.67
CA THR A 176 7.92 -9.72 -17.13
C THR A 176 8.67 -9.10 -15.97
N MET A 177 8.84 -9.86 -14.91
CA MET A 177 9.69 -9.46 -13.80
C MET A 177 11.13 -9.86 -14.08
N GLY A 178 11.95 -8.87 -14.48
CA GLY A 178 13.33 -9.07 -14.85
C GLY A 178 14.21 -9.52 -13.68
N ARG A 179 15.28 -10.23 -14.01
CA ARG A 179 16.33 -10.80 -13.17
C ARG A 179 17.52 -9.87 -12.99
N PRO A 180 18.37 -10.06 -11.96
CA PRO A 180 19.71 -9.50 -11.90
C PRO A 180 20.58 -10.01 -13.06
N LYS A 181 21.54 -9.22 -13.51
CA LYS A 181 22.41 -9.57 -14.65
C LYS A 181 23.24 -10.85 -14.47
N GLN A 182 23.51 -11.23 -13.24
CA GLN A 182 24.37 -12.38 -12.86
C GLN A 182 23.57 -13.58 -12.33
N ALA A 183 22.23 -13.48 -12.33
CA ALA A 183 21.37 -14.54 -11.83
C ALA A 183 21.05 -15.59 -12.91
N SER A 184 20.37 -16.65 -12.50
CA SER A 184 19.84 -17.69 -13.37
C SER A 184 19.02 -17.12 -14.54
N PRO A 185 18.83 -17.89 -15.63
CA PRO A 185 18.07 -17.41 -16.79
C PRO A 185 16.56 -17.26 -16.54
N HIS A 186 16.06 -17.60 -15.33
CA HIS A 186 14.64 -17.57 -15.02
C HIS A 186 14.06 -16.16 -15.05
N THR A 187 12.82 -16.06 -15.52
CA THR A 187 12.03 -14.83 -15.60
C THR A 187 10.63 -15.15 -15.10
N LEU A 188 10.03 -14.26 -14.33
CA LEU A 188 8.63 -14.39 -13.95
C LEU A 188 7.77 -13.63 -14.98
N VAL A 189 6.84 -14.33 -15.62
CA VAL A 189 5.77 -13.72 -16.40
C VAL A 189 4.63 -13.38 -15.44
N VAL A 190 4.08 -12.19 -15.59
CA VAL A 190 3.02 -11.67 -14.71
C VAL A 190 1.92 -11.10 -15.57
N ILE A 191 0.69 -11.52 -15.32
CA ILE A 191 -0.49 -10.91 -15.92
C ILE A 191 -1.42 -10.40 -14.83
N ARG A 192 -2.14 -9.35 -15.11
CA ARG A 192 -3.11 -8.78 -14.19
C ARG A 192 -4.39 -8.41 -14.90
N GLU A 193 -5.53 -8.95 -14.41
CA GLU A 193 -6.85 -8.58 -14.91
C GLU A 193 -7.19 -7.14 -14.48
N ARG A 194 -7.64 -6.31 -15.44
CA ARG A 194 -7.73 -4.86 -15.26
C ARG A 194 -8.85 -4.43 -14.33
N LYS A 195 -9.96 -5.14 -14.26
CA LYS A 195 -11.13 -4.78 -13.46
C LYS A 195 -11.05 -5.35 -12.05
N SER A 196 -10.82 -6.63 -11.91
CA SER A 196 -10.73 -7.34 -10.63
C SER A 196 -9.38 -7.16 -9.92
N ARG A 197 -8.34 -6.74 -10.64
CA ARG A 197 -6.95 -6.69 -10.13
C ARG A 197 -6.34 -8.06 -9.87
N TYR A 198 -6.98 -9.13 -10.29
CA TYR A 198 -6.50 -10.48 -10.10
C TYR A 198 -5.15 -10.68 -10.81
N ILE A 199 -4.19 -11.23 -10.08
CA ILE A 199 -2.81 -11.44 -10.55
C ILE A 199 -2.62 -12.94 -10.79
N LEU A 200 -1.96 -13.27 -11.89
CA LEU A 200 -1.40 -14.58 -12.17
C LEU A 200 0.09 -14.40 -12.49
N ALA A 201 0.91 -15.34 -12.06
CA ALA A 201 2.33 -15.31 -12.37
C ALA A 201 2.90 -16.73 -12.46
N GLU A 202 3.86 -16.89 -13.36
CA GLU A 202 4.53 -18.16 -13.63
C GLU A 202 6.01 -17.94 -13.90
N LYS A 203 6.85 -18.87 -13.45
CA LYS A 203 8.28 -18.84 -13.68
C LYS A 203 8.63 -19.56 -14.98
N VAL A 204 9.19 -18.83 -15.94
CA VAL A 204 9.69 -19.38 -17.19
C VAL A 204 11.22 -19.45 -17.19
N ARG A 205 11.77 -20.49 -17.82
CA ARG A 205 13.22 -20.73 -17.81
C ARG A 205 14.04 -19.60 -18.45
N ARG A 206 13.50 -18.94 -19.48
CA ARG A 206 14.17 -17.83 -20.19
C ARG A 206 13.14 -16.85 -20.73
N LEU A 207 13.52 -15.58 -20.87
CA LEU A 207 12.68 -14.52 -21.40
C LEU A 207 12.05 -14.85 -22.78
N LYS A 208 12.74 -15.61 -23.64
CA LYS A 208 12.20 -16.06 -24.94
C LYS A 208 10.96 -16.95 -24.84
N TYR A 209 10.73 -17.57 -23.68
CA TYR A 209 9.55 -18.39 -23.40
C TYR A 209 8.43 -17.60 -22.70
N ALA A 210 8.58 -16.27 -22.55
CA ALA A 210 7.57 -15.46 -21.87
C ALA A 210 6.19 -15.58 -22.54
N MET A 211 6.14 -15.63 -23.87
CA MET A 211 4.87 -15.76 -24.59
C MET A 211 4.19 -17.12 -24.34
N ASP A 212 4.97 -18.19 -24.19
CA ASP A 212 4.44 -19.51 -23.87
C ASP A 212 3.83 -19.51 -22.45
N GLY A 213 4.52 -18.90 -21.45
CA GLY A 213 3.98 -18.71 -20.11
C GLY A 213 2.75 -17.80 -20.09
N PHE A 214 2.70 -16.74 -20.89
CA PHE A 214 1.46 -15.94 -21.01
C PHE A 214 0.29 -16.75 -21.55
N LYS A 215 0.53 -17.62 -22.54
CA LYS A 215 -0.50 -18.50 -23.08
C LYS A 215 -1.01 -19.48 -22.01
N GLU A 216 -0.12 -20.08 -21.24
CA GLU A 216 -0.45 -21.02 -20.18
C GLU A 216 -1.28 -20.34 -19.08
N LEU A 217 -0.85 -19.20 -18.57
CA LEU A 217 -1.58 -18.41 -17.58
C LEU A 217 -2.96 -17.93 -18.06
N LEU A 218 -3.14 -17.73 -19.36
CA LEU A 218 -4.40 -17.26 -19.95
C LEU A 218 -5.31 -18.41 -20.40
N SER A 219 -4.79 -19.65 -20.40
CA SER A 219 -5.55 -20.84 -20.81
C SER A 219 -6.77 -21.05 -19.92
N GLY A 220 -7.93 -21.36 -20.55
CA GLY A 220 -9.19 -21.54 -19.83
C GLY A 220 -9.84 -20.27 -19.28
N LEU A 221 -9.18 -19.11 -19.39
CA LEU A 221 -9.75 -17.84 -18.96
C LEU A 221 -10.52 -17.13 -20.10
N PRO A 222 -11.56 -16.34 -19.81
CA PRO A 222 -12.29 -15.56 -20.81
C PRO A 222 -11.53 -14.32 -21.20
N VAL A 223 -10.40 -14.51 -21.90
CA VAL A 223 -9.54 -13.41 -22.36
C VAL A 223 -10.22 -12.65 -23.50
N ARG A 224 -10.28 -11.32 -23.38
CA ARG A 224 -10.82 -10.42 -24.40
C ARG A 224 -9.75 -9.54 -25.05
N SER A 225 -8.73 -9.16 -24.28
CA SER A 225 -7.58 -8.43 -24.79
C SER A 225 -6.40 -8.49 -23.82
N VAL A 226 -5.19 -8.30 -24.35
CA VAL A 226 -3.97 -8.18 -23.55
C VAL A 226 -3.22 -6.91 -23.92
N THR A 227 -2.73 -6.16 -22.93
CA THR A 227 -1.91 -4.96 -23.12
C THR A 227 -0.47 -5.23 -22.71
N PHE A 228 0.46 -4.97 -23.63
CA PHE A 228 1.90 -5.18 -23.48
C PHE A 228 2.68 -3.87 -23.49
N ASP A 229 3.93 -3.93 -23.04
CA ASP A 229 4.95 -2.94 -23.42
C ASP A 229 5.64 -3.32 -24.74
N ASN A 230 6.66 -2.52 -25.12
CA ASN A 230 7.41 -2.76 -26.36
C ASN A 230 8.64 -3.67 -26.12
N GLY A 231 8.56 -4.61 -25.22
CA GLY A 231 9.61 -5.60 -24.97
C GLY A 231 9.73 -6.59 -26.12
N VAL A 232 10.96 -7.06 -26.38
CA VAL A 232 11.25 -8.08 -27.42
C VAL A 232 10.58 -9.42 -27.16
N GLU A 233 10.27 -9.73 -25.91
CA GLU A 233 9.52 -10.90 -25.47
C GLU A 233 8.10 -10.97 -26.04
N ASN A 234 7.56 -9.82 -26.44
CA ASN A 234 6.19 -9.67 -26.91
C ASN A 234 6.07 -9.75 -28.47
N VAL A 235 7.16 -10.10 -29.18
CA VAL A 235 7.16 -10.21 -30.66
C VAL A 235 6.14 -11.25 -31.15
N ARG A 236 5.91 -12.30 -30.39
CA ARG A 236 4.97 -13.40 -30.72
C ARG A 236 3.53 -13.14 -30.24
N HIS A 237 3.16 -11.89 -29.95
CA HIS A 237 1.86 -11.52 -29.35
C HIS A 237 0.63 -11.99 -30.12
N LEU A 238 0.74 -12.14 -31.46
CA LEU A 238 -0.35 -12.61 -32.32
C LEU A 238 -0.76 -14.06 -32.03
N GLU A 239 0.15 -14.86 -31.44
CA GLU A 239 -0.14 -16.24 -31.08
C GLU A 239 -1.16 -16.40 -29.94
N LEU A 240 -1.50 -15.31 -29.23
CA LEU A 240 -2.56 -15.31 -28.23
C LEU A 240 -3.96 -15.41 -28.84
N GLY A 241 -4.13 -15.15 -30.13
CA GLY A 241 -5.42 -15.21 -30.82
C GLY A 241 -6.47 -14.20 -30.33
N VAL A 242 -6.06 -13.19 -29.55
CA VAL A 242 -6.92 -12.13 -29.03
C VAL A 242 -6.35 -10.74 -29.36
N PRO A 243 -7.16 -9.68 -29.36
CA PRO A 243 -6.67 -8.31 -29.55
C PRO A 243 -5.57 -7.95 -28.56
N THR A 244 -4.46 -7.44 -29.08
CA THR A 244 -3.31 -7.01 -28.28
C THR A 244 -3.03 -5.53 -28.50
N TYR A 245 -2.75 -4.81 -27.41
CA TYR A 245 -2.46 -3.39 -27.41
C TYR A 245 -1.08 -3.11 -26.83
N PHE A 246 -0.40 -2.10 -27.34
CA PHE A 246 0.96 -1.76 -26.92
C PHE A 246 1.02 -0.34 -26.36
N CYS A 247 1.68 -0.21 -25.22
CA CYS A 247 1.99 1.09 -24.64
C CYS A 247 3.00 1.85 -25.51
N HIS A 248 3.02 3.18 -25.40
CA HIS A 248 4.05 3.97 -26.05
C HIS A 248 5.42 3.72 -25.46
N PRO A 249 6.48 3.84 -26.23
CA PRO A 249 7.83 3.77 -25.70
C PRO A 249 8.05 4.80 -24.59
N TYR A 250 8.64 4.36 -23.47
CA TYR A 250 8.91 5.18 -22.27
C TYR A 250 7.68 5.67 -21.50
N SER A 251 6.49 5.15 -21.77
CA SER A 251 5.23 5.52 -21.12
C SER A 251 4.79 4.45 -20.13
N SER A 252 5.60 4.20 -19.09
CA SER A 252 5.34 3.15 -18.10
C SER A 252 4.01 3.33 -17.35
N TRP A 253 3.54 4.58 -17.20
CA TRP A 253 2.25 4.90 -16.57
C TRP A 253 1.03 4.33 -17.30
N GLU A 254 1.15 3.98 -18.58
CA GLU A 254 0.07 3.39 -19.38
C GLU A 254 -0.24 1.93 -18.99
N LYS A 255 0.73 1.27 -18.30
CA LYS A 255 0.66 -0.12 -17.83
C LYS A 255 0.83 -0.21 -16.30
N GLY A 256 0.39 0.82 -15.59
CA GLY A 256 0.62 0.96 -14.15
C GLY A 256 0.01 -0.14 -13.28
N GLN A 257 -0.92 -0.96 -13.80
CA GLN A 257 -1.53 -2.00 -12.96
C GLN A 257 -0.66 -3.22 -12.80
N VAL A 258 -0.14 -3.76 -13.90
CA VAL A 258 0.77 -4.91 -13.81
C VAL A 258 2.08 -4.50 -13.14
N GLU A 259 2.56 -3.25 -13.34
CA GLU A 259 3.70 -2.71 -12.61
C GLU A 259 3.46 -2.71 -11.10
N ASN A 260 2.29 -2.26 -10.64
CA ASN A 260 1.90 -2.34 -9.23
C ASN A 260 1.77 -3.79 -8.73
N GLY A 261 1.37 -4.72 -9.60
CA GLY A 261 1.35 -6.15 -9.30
C GLY A 261 2.76 -6.70 -9.08
N ILE A 262 3.67 -6.37 -9.99
CA ILE A 262 5.09 -6.72 -9.89
C ILE A 262 5.74 -6.08 -8.65
N GLU A 263 5.41 -4.83 -8.32
CA GLU A 263 5.88 -4.20 -7.08
C GLU A 263 5.38 -4.93 -5.83
N ALA A 264 4.14 -5.43 -5.84
CA ALA A 264 3.62 -6.23 -4.75
C ALA A 264 4.33 -7.59 -4.63
N ILE A 265 4.62 -8.26 -5.75
CA ILE A 265 5.43 -9.49 -5.77
C ILE A 265 6.86 -9.18 -5.25
N ARG A 266 7.41 -8.02 -5.57
CA ARG A 266 8.74 -7.58 -5.12
C ARG A 266 8.86 -7.35 -3.61
N GLU A 267 7.77 -7.32 -2.88
CA GLU A 267 7.79 -7.32 -1.41
C GLU A 267 8.22 -8.67 -0.84
N TYR A 268 7.98 -9.75 -1.58
CA TYR A 268 8.31 -11.14 -1.23
C TYR A 268 9.57 -11.63 -1.95
N ILE A 269 9.76 -11.21 -3.20
CA ILE A 269 10.94 -11.52 -4.02
C ILE A 269 11.68 -10.20 -4.30
N PRO A 270 12.58 -9.77 -3.42
CA PRO A 270 13.29 -8.50 -3.53
C PRO A 270 14.08 -8.37 -4.84
N LYS A 271 14.29 -7.14 -5.26
CA LYS A 271 15.08 -6.86 -6.46
C LYS A 271 16.54 -7.19 -6.22
N GLY A 272 17.05 -8.18 -6.92
CA GLY A 272 18.43 -8.65 -6.80
C GLY A 272 18.53 -10.13 -6.41
N GLU A 273 17.43 -10.71 -5.93
CA GLU A 273 17.37 -12.14 -5.66
C GLU A 273 17.16 -12.95 -6.93
N ASP A 274 17.63 -14.21 -6.92
CA ASP A 274 17.49 -15.13 -8.03
C ASP A 274 16.13 -15.85 -7.97
N LEU A 275 15.43 -15.90 -9.09
CA LEU A 275 14.17 -16.64 -9.20
C LEU A 275 14.35 -18.15 -9.12
N ALA A 276 15.58 -18.65 -9.28
CA ALA A 276 15.87 -20.07 -9.08
C ALA A 276 15.68 -20.52 -7.63
N ASP A 277 15.88 -19.62 -6.68
CA ASP A 277 15.75 -19.88 -5.24
C ASP A 277 14.29 -20.02 -4.77
N TYR A 278 13.34 -19.71 -5.65
CA TYR A 278 11.90 -19.80 -5.38
C TYR A 278 11.29 -20.95 -6.18
N SER A 279 10.63 -21.87 -5.49
CA SER A 279 9.86 -22.94 -6.16
C SER A 279 8.58 -22.36 -6.80
N ASP A 280 7.93 -23.13 -7.67
CA ASP A 280 6.66 -22.74 -8.27
C ASP A 280 5.54 -22.68 -7.21
N SER A 281 5.63 -23.50 -6.15
CA SER A 281 4.76 -23.42 -4.98
C SER A 281 4.94 -22.12 -4.19
N ASP A 282 6.17 -21.62 -4.03
CA ASP A 282 6.44 -20.34 -3.37
C ASP A 282 5.82 -19.19 -4.16
N ILE A 283 5.98 -19.18 -5.48
CA ILE A 283 5.39 -18.19 -6.37
C ILE A 283 3.86 -18.23 -6.27
N SER A 284 3.27 -19.41 -6.32
CA SER A 284 1.83 -19.61 -6.19
C SER A 284 1.31 -19.13 -4.82
N ALA A 285 2.02 -19.42 -3.74
CA ALA A 285 1.67 -18.95 -2.40
C ALA A 285 1.69 -17.41 -2.31
N ILE A 286 2.71 -16.77 -2.90
CA ILE A 286 2.81 -15.30 -2.98
C ILE A 286 1.63 -14.72 -3.75
N VAL A 287 1.32 -15.25 -4.93
CA VAL A 287 0.23 -14.79 -5.80
C VAL A 287 -1.11 -14.97 -5.10
N ASN A 288 -1.37 -16.11 -4.49
CA ASN A 288 -2.58 -16.39 -3.73
C ASN A 288 -2.76 -15.40 -2.56
N ARG A 289 -1.69 -15.10 -1.84
CA ARG A 289 -1.71 -14.12 -0.77
C ARG A 289 -2.05 -12.72 -1.27
N LEU A 290 -1.50 -12.30 -2.40
CA LEU A 290 -1.82 -11.02 -3.04
C LEU A 290 -3.28 -10.96 -3.49
N ASN A 291 -3.78 -12.04 -4.09
CA ASN A 291 -5.17 -12.15 -4.54
C ASN A 291 -6.18 -12.25 -3.37
N ALA A 292 -5.75 -12.70 -2.20
CA ALA A 292 -6.55 -12.72 -0.97
C ALA A 292 -6.47 -11.39 -0.18
N THR A 293 -5.72 -10.38 -0.66
CA THR A 293 -5.56 -9.11 0.04
C THR A 293 -6.63 -8.10 -0.39
N PRO A 294 -7.45 -7.56 0.54
CA PRO A 294 -8.49 -6.58 0.22
C PRO A 294 -7.94 -5.30 -0.41
N MET A 295 -8.61 -4.77 -1.44
CA MET A 295 -8.22 -3.55 -2.13
C MET A 295 -9.26 -2.45 -2.00
N LYS A 296 -8.85 -1.22 -1.68
CA LYS A 296 -9.75 -0.07 -1.60
C LYS A 296 -10.51 0.20 -2.91
N CYS A 297 -9.83 0.05 -4.05
CA CYS A 297 -10.43 0.23 -5.38
C CYS A 297 -11.46 -0.84 -5.76
N LEU A 298 -11.60 -1.89 -4.96
CA LEU A 298 -12.59 -2.97 -5.07
C LEU A 298 -13.58 -2.93 -3.90
N ASP A 299 -13.75 -1.78 -3.28
CA ASP A 299 -14.59 -1.62 -2.09
C ASP A 299 -14.21 -2.63 -1.00
N TYR A 300 -12.90 -2.78 -0.78
CA TYR A 300 -12.29 -3.72 0.17
C TYR A 300 -12.67 -5.19 -0.03
N GLN A 301 -13.15 -5.56 -1.22
CA GLN A 301 -13.13 -6.95 -1.66
C GLN A 301 -11.71 -7.36 -2.06
N THR A 302 -11.46 -8.66 -2.04
CA THR A 302 -10.21 -9.20 -2.57
C THR A 302 -10.28 -9.34 -4.08
N PRO A 303 -9.15 -9.29 -4.81
CA PRO A 303 -9.10 -9.64 -6.23
C PRO A 303 -9.73 -11.00 -6.55
N HIS A 304 -9.50 -11.99 -5.69
CA HIS A 304 -10.09 -13.33 -5.81
C HIS A 304 -11.62 -13.30 -5.74
N GLU A 305 -12.20 -12.65 -4.72
CA GLU A 305 -13.66 -12.52 -4.58
C GLU A 305 -14.31 -11.85 -5.80
N VAL A 306 -13.68 -10.79 -6.33
CA VAL A 306 -14.22 -10.04 -7.47
C VAL A 306 -14.08 -10.83 -8.77
N PHE A 307 -12.96 -11.53 -8.97
CA PHE A 307 -12.70 -12.30 -10.18
C PHE A 307 -13.64 -13.52 -10.24
N PHE A 308 -13.59 -14.40 -9.27
CA PHE A 308 -14.36 -15.65 -9.25
C PHE A 308 -15.85 -15.45 -8.93
N GLY A 309 -16.21 -14.50 -8.07
CA GLY A 309 -17.62 -14.19 -7.81
C GLY A 309 -18.40 -13.77 -9.05
N ARG A 310 -17.73 -13.25 -10.10
CA ARG A 310 -18.34 -12.98 -11.40
C ARG A 310 -18.46 -14.24 -12.24
N PHE A 311 -17.48 -15.14 -12.21
CA PHE A 311 -17.53 -16.41 -12.95
C PHE A 311 -18.65 -17.31 -12.44
N LEU A 312 -18.76 -17.48 -11.12
CA LEU A 312 -19.83 -18.26 -10.49
C LEU A 312 -21.22 -17.74 -10.89
N LYS A 313 -21.43 -16.41 -10.87
CA LYS A 313 -22.71 -15.82 -11.31
C LYS A 313 -23.02 -16.09 -12.79
N ARG A 314 -22.01 -16.13 -13.65
CA ARG A 314 -22.18 -16.40 -15.09
C ARG A 314 -22.42 -17.87 -15.35
N SER A 315 -21.72 -18.77 -14.65
CA SER A 315 -21.95 -20.22 -14.71
C SER A 315 -23.39 -20.58 -14.31
N LEU A 316 -23.91 -19.98 -13.24
CA LEU A 316 -25.30 -20.15 -12.84
C LEU A 316 -26.32 -19.62 -13.87
N SER A 317 -25.94 -18.60 -14.66
CA SER A 317 -26.81 -18.02 -15.70
C SER A 317 -26.71 -18.71 -17.06
N THR A 318 -25.63 -19.46 -17.34
CA THR A 318 -25.37 -20.11 -18.66
C THR A 318 -25.32 -21.63 -18.59
N GLY A 319 -25.43 -22.23 -17.42
CA GLY A 319 -25.40 -23.70 -17.24
C GLY A 319 -24.09 -24.40 -17.58
N VAL A 320 -22.99 -23.62 -17.83
CA VAL A 320 -21.66 -24.15 -18.13
C VAL A 320 -20.86 -24.26 -16.84
N ALA A 321 -20.62 -25.48 -16.37
CA ALA A 321 -19.69 -25.73 -15.27
C ALA A 321 -18.25 -25.52 -15.81
N PHE A 322 -17.43 -24.78 -15.06
CA PHE A 322 -15.99 -24.74 -15.23
C PHE A 322 -15.39 -25.68 -14.19
N ASP A 323 -14.69 -26.71 -14.62
CA ASP A 323 -13.81 -27.49 -13.75
C ASP A 323 -12.64 -26.57 -13.34
N LEU A 324 -12.48 -26.37 -12.04
CA LEU A 324 -11.44 -25.57 -11.39
C LEU A 324 -10.25 -26.46 -11.01
#